data_8e3209e3fcba9582fe376ceefbff8cc1
#
_entry.id   8e3209e3fcba9582fe376ceefbff8cc1
#
_cell.length_a   1.000
_cell.length_b   1.000
_cell.length_c   1.000
_cell.angle_alpha   90.00
_cell.angle_beta   90.00
_cell.angle_gamma   90.00
#
_symmetry.space_group_name_H-M   'P 1'
#
loop_
_entity.id
_entity.type
_entity.pdbx_description
1 polymer ?
#
loop_
_entity_poly.entity_id
_entity_poly.type
_entity_poly.pdbx_seq_one_letter_code
_entity_poly.pdbx_strand_id
1 'polypeptide(L)'
;MVSKLRSQRIADRIREELSEMMIQEVQDPRLEGIFVTDVTVDRELAFADVYASSLEGSERSAEVIDGLQHAAGYLRTALARRIDLRSMPRLRFHWDPTPEHADTIERLLDDLNVLPGGAGEENQSDG
;
A
#
# COMPACT_ATOMS: atom_id res chain seq x y z
N MET A 1 -2.20 24.03 8.11
CA MET A 1 -2.35 23.34 6.83
C MET A 1 -1.06 23.44 6.02
N VAL A 2 -0.55 22.33 5.53
CA VAL A 2 0.65 22.33 4.72
C VAL A 2 0.29 22.35 3.24
N SER A 3 1.27 22.59 2.37
CA SER A 3 1.05 22.55 0.93
C SER A 3 0.78 21.10 0.47
N LYS A 4 0.17 20.97 -0.70
CA LYS A 4 -0.06 19.65 -1.29
C LYS A 4 1.25 18.91 -1.51
N LEU A 5 2.28 19.62 -1.97
CA LEU A 5 3.59 19.02 -2.19
C LEU A 5 4.19 18.50 -0.90
N ARG A 6 4.07 19.27 0.17
CA ARG A 6 4.60 18.85 1.46
C ARG A 6 3.84 17.64 2.01
N SER A 7 2.51 17.61 1.89
CA SER A 7 1.75 16.46 2.36
C SER A 7 2.12 15.21 1.58
N GLN A 8 2.39 15.32 0.28
CA GLN A 8 2.85 14.21 -0.53
C GLN A 8 4.22 13.70 -0.10
N ARG A 9 5.14 14.62 0.20
CA ARG A 9 6.48 14.24 0.69
C ARG A 9 6.41 13.52 2.02
N ILE A 10 5.54 14.00 2.90
CA ILE A 10 5.33 13.35 4.19
C ILE A 10 4.74 11.96 3.99
N ALA A 11 3.77 11.82 3.09
CA ALA A 11 3.16 10.54 2.77
C ALA A 11 4.22 9.55 2.23
N ASP A 12 5.08 10.01 1.33
CA ASP A 12 6.15 9.18 0.78
C ASP A 12 7.10 8.71 1.87
N ARG A 13 7.45 9.61 2.78
CA ARG A 13 8.33 9.28 3.89
C ARG A 13 7.70 8.26 4.82
N ILE A 14 6.43 8.43 5.13
CA ILE A 14 5.69 7.47 5.97
C ILE A 14 5.66 6.10 5.28
N ARG A 15 5.40 6.08 3.98
CA ARG A 15 5.36 4.84 3.21
C ARG A 15 6.68 4.09 3.28
N GLU A 16 7.79 4.80 3.10
CA GLU A 16 9.13 4.21 3.16
C GLU A 16 9.40 3.60 4.53
N GLU A 17 9.14 4.38 5.58
CA GLU A 17 9.43 3.92 6.93
C GLU A 17 8.52 2.78 7.37
N LEU A 18 7.22 2.86 7.04
CA LEU A 18 6.30 1.77 7.36
C LEU A 18 6.68 0.48 6.63
N SER A 19 7.04 0.58 5.36
CA SER A 19 7.45 -0.59 4.58
C SER A 19 8.64 -1.28 5.24
N GLU A 20 9.61 -0.51 5.69
CA GLU A 20 10.78 -1.04 6.37
C GLU A 20 10.41 -1.68 7.70
N MET A 21 9.55 -1.01 8.47
CA MET A 21 9.11 -1.53 9.77
C MET A 21 8.31 -2.81 9.64
N MET A 22 7.48 -2.93 8.60
CA MET A 22 6.70 -4.16 8.36
C MET A 22 7.62 -5.35 8.12
N ILE A 23 8.75 -5.14 7.49
CA ILE A 23 9.71 -6.21 7.23
C ILE A 23 10.53 -6.55 8.47
N GLN A 24 10.96 -5.54 9.21
CA GLN A 24 12.00 -5.69 10.23
C GLN A 24 11.47 -5.80 11.66
N GLU A 25 10.36 -5.16 11.97
CA GLU A 25 9.96 -4.96 13.36
C GLU A 25 8.62 -5.56 13.75
N VAL A 26 7.70 -5.69 12.80
CA VAL A 26 6.37 -6.20 13.12
C VAL A 26 6.40 -7.72 13.11
N GLN A 27 6.07 -8.33 14.26
CA GLN A 27 6.16 -9.78 14.43
C GLN A 27 4.81 -10.41 14.76
N ASP A 28 3.75 -9.89 14.16
CA ASP A 28 2.42 -10.45 14.31
C ASP A 28 2.19 -11.44 13.15
N PRO A 29 1.94 -12.73 13.45
CA PRO A 29 1.72 -13.71 12.37
C PRO A 29 0.59 -13.34 11.41
N ARG A 30 -0.39 -12.54 11.88
CA ARG A 30 -1.48 -12.10 11.02
C ARG A 30 -1.01 -11.15 9.92
N LEU A 31 0.16 -10.55 10.09
CA LEU A 31 0.69 -9.56 9.16
C LEU A 31 1.79 -10.09 8.26
N GLU A 32 2.04 -11.38 8.31
CA GLU A 32 3.05 -12.01 7.47
C GLU A 32 2.63 -11.93 6.00
N GLY A 33 3.56 -11.50 5.14
CA GLY A 33 3.28 -11.37 3.72
C GLY A 33 2.54 -10.09 3.33
N ILE A 34 2.30 -9.20 4.30
CA ILE A 34 1.59 -7.94 4.06
C ILE A 34 2.59 -6.87 3.64
N PHE A 35 2.20 -6.04 2.67
CA PHE A 35 3.04 -4.93 2.23
C PHE A 35 2.19 -3.68 2.03
N VAL A 36 2.84 -2.53 2.21
CA VAL A 36 2.21 -1.21 2.03
C VAL A 36 2.25 -0.86 0.55
N THR A 37 1.11 -0.53 -0.02
CA THR A 37 1.02 -0.17 -1.44
C THR A 37 1.00 1.34 -1.66
N ASP A 38 0.41 2.09 -0.73
CA ASP A 38 0.34 3.54 -0.87
C ASP A 38 0.04 4.18 0.47
N VAL A 39 0.34 5.47 0.58
CA VAL A 39 -0.01 6.29 1.75
C VAL A 39 -0.43 7.65 1.25
N THR A 40 -1.54 8.15 1.78
CA THR A 40 -1.98 9.53 1.54
C THR A 40 -2.14 10.24 2.87
N VAL A 41 -1.83 11.53 2.89
CA VAL A 41 -1.89 12.33 4.10
C VAL A 41 -2.68 13.60 3.79
N ASP A 42 -3.63 13.95 4.64
CA ASP A 42 -4.40 15.17 4.46
C ASP A 42 -3.52 16.39 4.77
N ARG A 43 -3.93 17.53 4.24
CA ARG A 43 -3.11 18.75 4.37
C ARG A 43 -3.10 19.32 5.78
N GLU A 44 -4.02 18.90 6.62
CA GLU A 44 -4.01 19.24 8.06
C GLU A 44 -3.08 18.31 8.84
N LEU A 45 -2.57 17.26 8.23
CA LEU A 45 -1.72 16.23 8.84
C LEU A 45 -2.44 15.54 10.01
N ALA A 46 -3.76 15.41 9.91
CA ALA A 46 -4.55 14.76 10.94
C ALA A 46 -4.54 13.24 10.77
N PHE A 47 -4.62 12.77 9.54
CA PHE A 47 -4.70 11.34 9.23
C PHE A 47 -3.77 10.95 8.10
N ALA A 48 -3.17 9.79 8.25
CA ALA A 48 -2.44 9.12 7.17
C ALA A 48 -3.24 7.87 6.82
N ASP A 49 -3.73 7.80 5.60
CA ASP A 49 -4.45 6.63 5.11
C ASP A 49 -3.43 5.70 4.45
N VAL A 50 -3.25 4.52 5.05
CA VAL A 50 -2.26 3.54 4.65
C VAL A 50 -2.97 2.40 3.95
N TYR A 51 -2.58 2.14 2.72
CA TYR A 51 -3.16 1.06 1.91
C TYR A 51 -2.21 -0.12 1.92
N ALA A 52 -2.76 -1.29 2.21
CA ALA A 52 -1.96 -2.50 2.35
C ALA A 52 -2.59 -3.65 1.58
N SER A 53 -1.76 -4.57 1.14
CA SER A 53 -2.21 -5.74 0.42
C SER A 53 -1.38 -6.96 0.85
N SER A 54 -1.72 -8.12 0.33
CA SER A 54 -1.05 -9.36 0.65
C SER A 54 -0.72 -10.12 -0.61
N LEU A 55 0.40 -10.84 -0.60
CA LEU A 55 0.75 -11.76 -1.67
C LEU A 55 -0.25 -12.90 -1.77
N GLU A 56 -0.99 -13.18 -0.71
CA GLU A 56 -1.96 -14.27 -0.66
C GLU A 56 -3.36 -13.88 -1.12
N GLY A 57 -3.57 -12.60 -1.50
CA GLY A 57 -4.88 -12.12 -1.92
C GLY A 57 -5.72 -11.63 -0.77
N SER A 58 -7.02 -11.46 -1.01
CA SER A 58 -7.91 -10.73 -0.11
C SER A 58 -8.67 -11.60 0.90
N GLU A 59 -8.45 -12.91 0.92
CA GLU A 59 -9.21 -13.81 1.80
C GLU A 59 -9.11 -13.41 3.27
N ARG A 60 -7.95 -12.92 3.68
CA ARG A 60 -7.72 -12.54 5.07
C ARG A 60 -7.73 -11.03 5.27
N SER A 61 -8.30 -10.27 4.32
CA SER A 61 -8.22 -8.80 4.36
C SER A 61 -8.75 -8.21 5.67
N ALA A 62 -9.89 -8.68 6.15
CA ALA A 62 -10.47 -8.17 7.39
C ALA A 62 -9.56 -8.44 8.59
N GLU A 63 -8.99 -9.63 8.66
CA GLU A 63 -8.07 -10.00 9.74
C GLU A 63 -6.80 -9.16 9.69
N VAL A 64 -6.29 -8.93 8.48
CA VAL A 64 -5.08 -8.13 8.28
C VAL A 64 -5.31 -6.68 8.71
N ILE A 65 -6.40 -6.08 8.26
CA ILE A 65 -6.70 -4.69 8.62
C ILE A 65 -6.92 -4.56 10.12
N ASP A 66 -7.61 -5.52 10.73
CA ASP A 66 -7.80 -5.54 12.17
C ASP A 66 -6.45 -5.59 12.90
N GLY A 67 -5.55 -6.45 12.44
CA GLY A 67 -4.21 -6.56 13.04
C GLY A 67 -3.41 -5.28 12.90
N LEU A 68 -3.46 -4.65 11.72
CA LEU A 68 -2.76 -3.38 11.50
C LEU A 68 -3.33 -2.28 12.37
N GLN A 69 -4.66 -2.24 12.51
CA GLN A 69 -5.31 -1.22 13.32
C GLN A 69 -4.99 -1.40 14.79
N HIS A 70 -4.85 -2.63 15.26
CA HIS A 70 -4.37 -2.91 16.62
C HIS A 70 -2.94 -2.43 16.82
N ALA A 71 -2.11 -2.53 15.79
CA ALA A 71 -0.71 -2.11 15.86
C ALA A 71 -0.53 -0.60 15.61
N ALA A 72 -1.61 0.11 15.27
CA ALA A 72 -1.51 1.50 14.82
C ALA A 72 -0.81 2.42 15.81
N GLY A 73 -1.11 2.26 17.10
CA GLY A 73 -0.48 3.08 18.14
C GLY A 73 1.03 2.86 18.21
N TYR A 74 1.44 1.61 18.18
CA TYR A 74 2.85 1.26 18.18
C TYR A 74 3.54 1.80 16.93
N LEU A 75 2.94 1.59 15.76
CA LEU A 75 3.51 2.02 14.50
C LEU A 75 3.62 3.55 14.45
N ARG A 76 2.60 4.24 14.92
CA ARG A 76 2.63 5.70 14.97
C ARG A 76 3.76 6.22 15.85
N THR A 77 3.93 5.63 17.02
CA THR A 77 5.01 6.00 17.94
C THR A 77 6.38 5.74 17.32
N ALA A 78 6.54 4.59 16.67
CA ALA A 78 7.80 4.26 16.02
C ALA A 78 8.09 5.20 14.84
N LEU A 79 7.07 5.56 14.07
CA LEU A 79 7.22 6.54 13.00
C LEU A 79 7.66 7.90 13.53
N ALA A 80 7.11 8.32 14.66
CA ALA A 80 7.45 9.61 15.25
C ALA A 80 8.93 9.69 15.65
N ARG A 81 9.56 8.56 15.87
CA ARG A 81 11.01 8.52 16.16
C ARG A 81 11.86 8.59 14.90
N ARG A 82 11.28 8.27 13.75
CA ARG A 82 12.01 8.18 12.48
C ARG A 82 11.77 9.38 11.59
N ILE A 83 10.67 10.08 11.78
CA ILE A 83 10.27 11.21 10.94
C ILE A 83 10.11 12.43 11.84
N ASP A 84 10.78 13.52 11.46
CA ASP A 84 10.74 14.76 12.22
C ASP A 84 9.50 15.56 11.84
N LEU A 85 8.42 15.36 12.59
CA LEU A 85 7.18 16.12 12.44
C LEU A 85 6.76 16.62 13.82
N ARG A 86 6.15 17.81 13.86
CA ARG A 86 5.62 18.36 15.10
C ARG A 86 4.59 17.41 15.70
N SER A 87 3.72 16.86 14.86
CA SER A 87 2.71 15.92 15.27
C SER A 87 2.52 14.88 14.18
N MET A 88 2.63 13.61 14.55
CA MET A 88 2.45 12.51 13.60
C MET A 88 0.97 12.29 13.33
N PRO A 89 0.54 12.21 12.08
CA PRO A 89 -0.86 11.88 11.77
C PRO A 89 -1.29 10.55 12.36
N ARG A 90 -2.58 10.42 12.63
CA ARG A 90 -3.13 9.14 13.03
C ARG A 90 -3.18 8.21 11.82
N LEU A 91 -2.87 6.93 12.04
CA LEU A 91 -2.85 5.95 10.96
C LEU A 91 -4.21 5.28 10.82
N ARG A 92 -4.71 5.23 9.58
CA ARG A 92 -5.92 4.49 9.23
C ARG A 92 -5.54 3.51 8.15
N PHE A 93 -5.88 2.25 8.34
CA PHE A 93 -5.46 1.20 7.42
C PHE A 93 -6.63 0.76 6.55
N HIS A 94 -6.34 0.54 5.27
CA HIS A 94 -7.31 0.15 4.26
C HIS A 94 -6.74 -0.99 3.43
N TRP A 95 -7.60 -1.90 3.04
CA TRP A 95 -7.18 -2.96 2.13
C TRP A 95 -7.11 -2.42 0.71
N ASP A 96 -6.05 -2.74 0.00
CA ASP A 96 -5.86 -2.36 -1.40
C ASP A 96 -5.97 -3.61 -2.27
N PRO A 97 -7.08 -3.77 -3.02
CA PRO A 97 -7.25 -4.93 -3.89
C PRO A 97 -6.50 -4.80 -5.23
N THR A 98 -5.89 -3.65 -5.50
CA THR A 98 -5.28 -3.37 -6.81
C THR A 98 -4.26 -4.42 -7.25
N PRO A 99 -3.32 -4.88 -6.40
CA PRO A 99 -2.38 -5.90 -6.84
C PRO A 99 -3.04 -7.19 -7.31
N GLU A 100 -4.10 -7.61 -6.64
CA GLU A 100 -4.87 -8.80 -7.02
C GLU A 100 -5.60 -8.58 -8.34
N HIS A 101 -6.20 -7.39 -8.51
CA HIS A 101 -6.89 -7.03 -9.75
C HIS A 101 -5.93 -6.86 -10.91
N ALA A 102 -4.74 -6.33 -10.65
CA ALA A 102 -3.71 -6.17 -11.68
C ALA A 102 -3.30 -7.52 -12.25
N ASP A 103 -3.14 -8.53 -11.40
CA ASP A 103 -2.83 -9.88 -11.84
C ASP A 103 -3.93 -10.44 -12.73
N THR A 104 -5.18 -10.23 -12.35
CA THR A 104 -6.33 -10.65 -13.15
C THR A 104 -6.34 -9.96 -14.51
N ILE A 105 -6.07 -8.67 -14.55
CA ILE A 105 -6.00 -7.90 -15.79
C ILE A 105 -4.90 -8.43 -16.70
N GLU A 106 -3.73 -8.72 -16.13
CA GLU A 106 -2.63 -9.27 -16.90
C GLU A 106 -2.99 -10.61 -17.56
N ARG A 107 -3.68 -11.48 -16.83
CA ARG A 107 -4.14 -12.75 -17.38
C ARG A 107 -5.10 -12.55 -18.54
N LEU A 108 -6.04 -11.60 -18.40
CA LEU A 108 -6.98 -11.30 -19.45
C LEU A 108 -6.29 -10.77 -20.70
N LEU A 109 -5.29 -9.92 -20.51
CA LEU A 109 -4.52 -9.39 -21.64
C LEU A 109 -3.72 -10.50 -22.33
N ASP A 110 -3.14 -11.41 -21.57
CA ASP A 110 -2.41 -12.55 -22.14
C ASP A 110 -3.35 -13.44 -22.97
N ASP A 111 -4.54 -13.69 -22.47
CA ASP A 111 -5.55 -14.47 -23.20
C ASP A 111 -5.92 -13.79 -24.52
N LEU A 112 -6.08 -12.48 -24.51
CA LEU A 112 -6.38 -11.73 -25.72
C LEU A 112 -5.22 -11.82 -26.74
N ASN A 113 -3.99 -11.81 -26.26
CA ASN A 113 -2.83 -11.86 -27.13
C ASN A 113 -2.65 -13.19 -27.85
N VAL A 114 -3.21 -14.27 -27.31
CA VAL A 114 -3.12 -15.57 -27.95
C VAL A 114 -4.28 -15.84 -28.90
N LEU A 115 -5.27 -14.95 -28.97
CA LEU A 115 -6.39 -15.11 -29.88
C LEU A 115 -5.93 -14.88 -31.33
N PRO A 116 -6.46 -15.66 -32.28
CA PRO A 116 -6.17 -15.43 -33.69
C PRO A 116 -6.58 -14.03 -34.10
N GLY A 117 -5.71 -13.34 -34.81
CA GLY A 117 -5.97 -11.99 -35.26
C GLY A 117 -5.84 -10.93 -34.19
N GLY A 118 -5.47 -11.42 -33.02
CA GLY A 118 -5.20 -10.49 -31.94
C GLY A 118 -3.86 -9.86 -32.11
N ALA A 119 -3.57 -9.15 -32.61
CA ALA A 119 -2.54 -8.70 -32.84
C ALA A 119 -1.48 -8.13 -32.28
N GLY A 120 -1.61 -8.50 -32.64
CA GLY A 120 -0.91 -8.19 -32.45
C GLY A 120 -0.11 -8.14 -32.49
N GLU A 121 0.04 -8.37 -32.82
CA GLU A 121 0.74 -8.39 -32.84
C GLU A 121 1.23 -7.82 -33.13
N GLU A 122 1.35 -7.57 -33.46
CA GLU A 122 1.90 -7.11 -33.65
C GLU A 122 2.13 -6.44 -33.37
N ASN A 123 2.15 -6.35 -33.55
CA ASN A 123 2.48 -5.73 -33.32
C ASN A 123 2.64 -5.39 -32.71
N GLN A 124 2.54 -5.69 -32.61
CA GLN A 124 2.83 -5.36 -32.02
C GLN A 124 3.21 -4.80 -31.65
N SER A 125 3.34 -4.66 -31.92
CA SER A 125 3.71 -4.03 -31.71
C SER A 125 3.66 -3.18 -31.51
N ASP A 126 3.40 -2.98 -31.87
CA ASP A 126 3.34 -2.25 -31.72
C ASP A 126 3.33 -1.90 -31.01
N GLY A 127 3.20 -2.01 -31.02
CA GLY A 127 3.37 -1.55 -30.48
C GLY A 127 3.58 -1.51 -29.98
#